data_dd5203ffd2e635e1d30efc0b0fa1e71b
#
_entry.id   dd5203ffd2e635e1d30efc0b0fa1e71b
#
_cell.length_a   1.000
_cell.length_b   1.000
_cell.length_c   1.000
_cell.angle_alpha   90.00
_cell.angle_beta   90.00
_cell.angle_gamma   90.00
#
_symmetry.space_group_name_H-M   'P 1'
#
loop_
_entity.id
_entity.type
_entity.pdbx_description
1 polymer ?
#
loop_
_entity_poly.entity_id
_entity_poly.type
_entity_poly.pdbx_seq_one_letter_code
_entity_poly.pdbx_strand_id
1 'polypeptide(L)'
;MRSNRRLRWVAIPVAVTIAIALAGCTQTQLRGYLPGEPGITNHTDSVVGLWSTAWMVLLIVGLVVWGMIIWVAVVYRRRKGQVGLPVQLRYSMPIEILYTVVPLILIFGFFSFTASDQYDIEKPTANPDVTVEVFAKQWSWDFNYLNEGPGDKGVYSLGIQAQELEKAPYIDESKLPVLYLPVNKTVEIKEVSRDVVHSFWVPDFLYKKDVIPGKDNYMYFTPEKEGVFRGKCAELCGEYHSLMLFEVHVVSQNEYDQQMNKLADVGQTGLLDEVYNRNQNQPNNKAPEGNK
;
A
#
# COMPACT_ATOMS: atom_id res chain seq x y z
N MET A 1 -13.80 -49.34 -32.23
CA MET A 1 -12.83 -49.04 -31.14
C MET A 1 -12.07 -47.68 -31.27
N ARG A 2 -12.33 -46.83 -32.29
CA ARG A 2 -11.65 -45.49 -32.46
C ARG A 2 -12.28 -44.33 -31.67
N SER A 3 -13.51 -44.45 -31.18
CA SER A 3 -14.25 -43.40 -30.48
C SER A 3 -13.68 -43.06 -29.09
N ASN A 4 -13.26 -44.08 -28.33
CA ASN A 4 -12.81 -43.89 -26.95
C ASN A 4 -11.45 -43.20 -26.81
N ARG A 5 -10.64 -43.15 -27.88
CA ARG A 5 -9.32 -42.48 -27.85
C ARG A 5 -9.46 -40.98 -27.93
N ARG A 6 -10.39 -40.45 -28.74
CA ARG A 6 -10.68 -39.02 -28.85
C ARG A 6 -11.31 -38.46 -27.55
N LEU A 7 -12.19 -39.24 -26.94
CA LEU A 7 -12.84 -38.88 -25.69
C LEU A 7 -11.82 -38.74 -24.54
N ARG A 8 -10.82 -39.63 -24.47
CA ARG A 8 -9.73 -39.55 -23.47
C ARG A 8 -8.85 -38.33 -23.63
N TRP A 9 -8.57 -37.90 -24.86
CA TRP A 9 -7.75 -36.69 -25.12
C TRP A 9 -8.44 -35.38 -24.73
N VAL A 10 -9.78 -35.37 -24.64
CA VAL A 10 -10.55 -34.22 -24.13
C VAL A 10 -10.82 -34.36 -22.63
N ALA A 11 -11.09 -35.56 -22.16
CA ALA A 11 -11.42 -35.81 -20.76
C ALA A 11 -10.25 -35.52 -19.79
N ILE A 12 -9.01 -35.84 -20.21
CA ILE A 12 -7.82 -35.58 -19.36
C ILE A 12 -7.60 -34.09 -19.10
N PRO A 13 -7.52 -33.23 -20.10
CA PRO A 13 -7.34 -31.76 -19.83
C PRO A 13 -8.53 -31.17 -19.08
N VAL A 14 -9.75 -31.62 -19.34
CA VAL A 14 -10.94 -31.20 -18.59
C VAL A 14 -10.85 -31.63 -17.12
N ALA A 15 -10.48 -32.88 -16.86
CA ALA A 15 -10.30 -33.38 -15.49
C ALA A 15 -9.17 -32.64 -14.75
N VAL A 16 -8.07 -32.36 -15.43
CA VAL A 16 -6.95 -31.56 -14.88
C VAL A 16 -7.38 -30.12 -14.58
N THR A 17 -8.13 -29.48 -15.48
CA THR A 17 -8.67 -28.14 -15.26
C THR A 17 -9.63 -28.12 -14.07
N ILE A 18 -10.52 -29.12 -13.97
CA ILE A 18 -11.43 -29.26 -12.83
C ILE A 18 -10.64 -29.52 -11.53
N ALA A 19 -9.61 -30.35 -11.56
CA ALA A 19 -8.78 -30.65 -10.40
C ALA A 19 -8.02 -29.39 -9.92
N ILE A 20 -7.49 -28.57 -10.83
CA ILE A 20 -6.86 -27.29 -10.52
C ILE A 20 -7.88 -26.31 -9.94
N ALA A 21 -9.07 -26.22 -10.53
CA ALA A 21 -10.14 -25.38 -10.03
C ALA A 21 -10.66 -25.80 -8.64
N LEU A 22 -10.66 -27.11 -8.35
CA LEU A 22 -11.07 -27.69 -7.06
C LEU A 22 -9.95 -27.67 -6.01
N ALA A 23 -8.69 -27.47 -6.42
CA ALA A 23 -7.55 -27.36 -5.48
C ALA A 23 -7.69 -26.19 -4.51
N GLY A 24 -8.59 -25.25 -4.80
CA GLY A 24 -8.86 -24.07 -3.99
C GLY A 24 -7.74 -23.03 -4.10
N CYS A 25 -8.11 -21.80 -3.82
CA CYS A 25 -7.15 -20.71 -3.67
C CYS A 25 -6.88 -20.47 -2.17
N THR A 26 -5.64 -20.18 -1.81
CA THR A 26 -5.33 -19.68 -0.46
C THR A 26 -5.96 -18.30 -0.27
N GLN A 27 -6.16 -17.87 0.98
CA GLN A 27 -6.67 -16.52 1.28
C GLN A 27 -5.80 -15.44 0.64
N THR A 28 -4.48 -15.63 0.63
CA THR A 28 -3.54 -14.72 -0.04
C THR A 28 -3.77 -14.63 -1.55
N GLN A 29 -4.08 -15.76 -2.21
CA GLN A 29 -4.42 -15.78 -3.64
C GLN A 29 -5.77 -15.10 -3.92
N LEU A 30 -6.77 -15.34 -3.07
CA LEU A 30 -8.10 -14.75 -3.21
C LEU A 30 -8.09 -13.23 -3.11
N ARG A 31 -7.22 -12.67 -2.28
CA ARG A 31 -7.02 -11.21 -2.20
C ARG A 31 -5.94 -10.67 -3.16
N GLY A 32 -5.55 -11.44 -4.17
CA GLY A 32 -4.63 -11.02 -5.24
C GLY A 32 -3.24 -10.67 -4.77
N TYR A 33 -2.71 -11.41 -3.78
CA TYR A 33 -1.37 -11.26 -3.20
C TYR A 33 -1.09 -9.88 -2.56
N LEU A 34 -2.12 -9.15 -2.15
CA LEU A 34 -1.93 -7.94 -1.35
C LEU A 34 -1.22 -8.28 -0.03
N PRO A 35 -0.27 -7.44 0.43
CA PRO A 35 0.48 -7.68 1.66
C PRO A 35 -0.42 -7.62 2.91
N GLY A 36 -1.38 -6.69 2.95
CA GLY A 36 -2.31 -6.52 4.06
C GLY A 36 -3.48 -7.51 4.05
N GLU A 37 -4.09 -7.67 5.20
CA GLU A 37 -5.34 -8.43 5.40
C GLU A 37 -6.51 -7.48 5.65
N PRO A 38 -7.74 -7.90 5.34
CA PRO A 38 -8.94 -7.22 5.83
C PRO A 38 -8.93 -7.07 7.36
N GLY A 39 -9.48 -5.97 7.87
CA GLY A 39 -9.60 -5.73 9.32
C GLY A 39 -8.30 -5.37 10.04
N ILE A 40 -7.24 -4.95 9.35
CA ILE A 40 -6.04 -4.38 9.99
C ILE A 40 -6.28 -2.91 10.32
N THR A 41 -6.86 -2.16 9.38
CA THR A 41 -7.35 -0.80 9.58
C THR A 41 -8.74 -0.67 8.97
N ASN A 42 -9.48 0.36 9.34
CA ASN A 42 -10.79 0.68 8.79
C ASN A 42 -10.83 0.87 7.25
N HIS A 43 -9.67 1.00 6.59
CA HIS A 43 -9.56 1.16 5.13
C HIS A 43 -9.18 -0.13 4.40
N THR A 44 -8.58 -1.10 5.08
CA THR A 44 -8.05 -2.31 4.43
C THR A 44 -9.12 -3.12 3.71
N ASP A 45 -10.34 -3.17 4.23
CA ASP A 45 -11.46 -3.88 3.58
C ASP A 45 -11.84 -3.25 2.24
N SER A 46 -11.97 -1.94 2.18
CA SER A 46 -12.28 -1.20 0.95
C SER A 46 -11.20 -1.39 -0.11
N VAL A 47 -9.92 -1.28 0.29
CA VAL A 47 -8.78 -1.46 -0.63
C VAL A 47 -8.72 -2.88 -1.19
N VAL A 48 -8.90 -3.91 -0.34
CA VAL A 48 -8.95 -5.32 -0.77
C VAL A 48 -10.16 -5.56 -1.68
N GLY A 49 -11.32 -4.98 -1.34
CA GLY A 49 -12.54 -5.05 -2.14
C GLY A 49 -12.37 -4.44 -3.53
N LEU A 50 -11.83 -3.23 -3.61
CA LEU A 50 -11.55 -2.54 -4.88
C LEU A 50 -10.57 -3.34 -5.75
N TRP A 51 -9.47 -3.81 -5.16
CA TRP A 51 -8.46 -4.61 -5.83
C TRP A 51 -9.04 -5.91 -6.41
N SER A 52 -9.76 -6.67 -5.59
CA SER A 52 -10.35 -7.96 -6.00
C SER A 52 -11.43 -7.78 -7.07
N THR A 53 -12.25 -6.74 -6.95
CA THR A 53 -13.27 -6.39 -7.96
C THR A 53 -12.62 -5.97 -9.28
N ALA A 54 -11.55 -5.17 -9.22
CA ALA A 54 -10.79 -4.77 -10.41
C ALA A 54 -10.24 -6.00 -11.14
N TRP A 55 -9.60 -6.92 -10.43
CA TRP A 55 -9.11 -8.17 -11.02
C TRP A 55 -10.22 -9.01 -11.64
N MET A 56 -11.35 -9.15 -10.97
CA MET A 56 -12.49 -9.93 -11.50
C MET A 56 -12.98 -9.34 -12.84
N VAL A 57 -13.18 -8.02 -12.90
CA VAL A 57 -13.65 -7.36 -14.13
C VAL A 57 -12.61 -7.46 -15.24
N LEU A 58 -11.33 -7.22 -14.93
CA LEU A 58 -10.24 -7.33 -15.90
C LEU A 58 -10.10 -8.76 -16.45
N LEU A 59 -10.27 -9.78 -15.63
CA LEU A 59 -10.25 -11.17 -16.07
C LEU A 59 -11.44 -11.49 -16.99
N ILE A 60 -12.65 -11.01 -16.69
CA ILE A 60 -13.81 -11.19 -17.57
C ILE A 60 -13.56 -10.52 -18.93
N VAL A 61 -13.13 -9.27 -18.95
CA VAL A 61 -12.79 -8.55 -20.18
C VAL A 61 -11.66 -9.27 -20.93
N GLY A 62 -10.63 -9.70 -20.21
CA GLY A 62 -9.52 -10.47 -20.76
C GLY A 62 -9.98 -11.78 -21.42
N LEU A 63 -10.83 -12.54 -20.77
CA LEU A 63 -11.39 -13.78 -21.34
C LEU A 63 -12.17 -13.54 -22.63
N VAL A 64 -13.01 -12.48 -22.66
CA VAL A 64 -13.74 -12.09 -23.86
C VAL A 64 -12.81 -11.72 -25.00
N VAL A 65 -11.84 -10.84 -24.73
CA VAL A 65 -10.88 -10.36 -25.76
C VAL A 65 -9.99 -11.49 -26.26
N TRP A 66 -9.39 -12.28 -25.36
CA TRP A 66 -8.56 -13.43 -25.75
C TRP A 66 -9.37 -14.50 -26.48
N GLY A 67 -10.61 -14.74 -26.03
CA GLY A 67 -11.54 -15.65 -26.71
C GLY A 67 -11.80 -15.21 -28.15
N MET A 68 -12.05 -13.93 -28.37
CA MET A 68 -12.23 -13.37 -29.72
C MET A 68 -10.94 -13.49 -30.58
N ILE A 69 -9.77 -13.18 -30.03
CA ILE A 69 -8.49 -13.29 -30.72
C ILE A 69 -8.24 -14.73 -31.16
N ILE A 70 -8.39 -15.69 -30.24
CA ILE A 70 -8.20 -17.11 -30.53
C ILE A 70 -9.24 -17.60 -31.58
N TRP A 71 -10.49 -17.19 -31.40
CA TRP A 71 -11.53 -17.53 -32.36
C TRP A 71 -11.20 -17.02 -33.77
N VAL A 72 -10.80 -15.76 -33.91
CA VAL A 72 -10.40 -15.16 -35.21
C VAL A 72 -9.19 -15.91 -35.79
N ALA A 73 -8.17 -16.16 -34.98
CA ALA A 73 -6.96 -16.86 -35.40
C ALA A 73 -7.23 -18.28 -35.92
N VAL A 74 -8.20 -18.98 -35.35
CA VAL A 74 -8.59 -20.34 -35.74
C VAL A 74 -9.53 -20.35 -36.97
N VAL A 75 -10.57 -19.51 -36.93
CA VAL A 75 -11.65 -19.54 -37.93
C VAL A 75 -11.24 -18.85 -39.21
N TYR A 76 -10.60 -17.70 -39.13
CA TYR A 76 -10.24 -16.85 -40.27
C TYR A 76 -8.81 -17.06 -40.77
N ARG A 77 -8.09 -18.06 -40.26
CA ARG A 77 -6.75 -18.39 -40.78
C ARG A 77 -6.80 -18.76 -42.27
N ARG A 78 -5.85 -18.29 -43.04
CA ARG A 78 -5.69 -18.63 -44.45
C ARG A 78 -5.47 -20.14 -44.63
N ARG A 79 -6.29 -20.78 -45.44
CA ARG A 79 -6.22 -22.22 -45.71
C ARG A 79 -5.48 -22.46 -47.05
N LYS A 80 -4.90 -23.66 -47.19
CA LYS A 80 -4.22 -24.08 -48.41
C LYS A 80 -5.23 -24.05 -49.58
N GLY A 81 -4.89 -23.32 -50.69
CA GLY A 81 -5.75 -23.14 -51.85
C GLY A 81 -6.59 -21.84 -51.87
N GLN A 82 -6.61 -21.07 -50.83
CA GLN A 82 -7.24 -19.74 -50.86
C GLN A 82 -6.38 -18.74 -51.61
N VAL A 83 -6.94 -18.13 -52.66
CA VAL A 83 -6.28 -17.13 -53.56
C VAL A 83 -6.95 -15.78 -53.33
N GLY A 84 -6.17 -14.71 -53.42
CA GLY A 84 -6.66 -13.35 -53.26
C GLY A 84 -6.68 -12.82 -51.82
N LEU A 85 -7.10 -11.59 -51.65
CA LEU A 85 -7.30 -10.94 -50.39
C LEU A 85 -8.72 -11.21 -49.88
N PRO A 86 -8.92 -11.40 -48.55
CA PRO A 86 -10.26 -11.48 -47.99
C PRO A 86 -11.03 -10.16 -48.20
N VAL A 87 -12.32 -10.20 -48.06
CA VAL A 87 -13.19 -9.02 -48.14
C VAL A 87 -12.71 -7.97 -47.13
N GLN A 88 -12.44 -6.76 -47.65
CA GLN A 88 -11.97 -5.64 -46.87
C GLN A 88 -13.15 -4.72 -46.53
N LEU A 89 -13.57 -4.67 -45.28
CA LEU A 89 -14.54 -3.70 -44.81
C LEU A 89 -13.78 -2.44 -44.37
N ARG A 90 -14.14 -1.28 -44.93
CA ARG A 90 -13.52 -0.01 -44.55
C ARG A 90 -13.89 0.43 -43.14
N TYR A 91 -15.14 0.27 -42.79
CA TYR A 91 -15.68 0.61 -41.47
C TYR A 91 -16.97 -0.15 -41.20
N SER A 92 -17.33 -0.25 -39.91
CA SER A 92 -18.63 -0.79 -39.49
C SER A 92 -19.13 0.03 -38.31
N MET A 93 -20.03 0.96 -38.55
CA MET A 93 -20.53 1.89 -37.55
C MET A 93 -21.04 1.20 -36.27
N PRO A 94 -21.79 0.08 -36.30
CA PRO A 94 -22.23 -0.61 -35.09
C PRO A 94 -21.06 -1.14 -34.24
N ILE A 95 -20.01 -1.66 -34.88
CA ILE A 95 -18.84 -2.18 -34.18
C ILE A 95 -18.00 -1.04 -33.61
N GLU A 96 -17.88 0.07 -34.36
CA GLU A 96 -17.16 1.28 -33.89
C GLU A 96 -17.82 1.90 -32.68
N ILE A 97 -19.16 2.03 -32.70
CA ILE A 97 -19.92 2.49 -31.55
C ILE A 97 -19.73 1.55 -30.35
N LEU A 98 -19.81 0.23 -30.57
CA LEU A 98 -19.69 -0.77 -29.53
C LEU A 98 -18.31 -0.69 -28.82
N TYR A 99 -17.20 -0.74 -29.59
CA TYR A 99 -15.87 -0.72 -29.00
C TYR A 99 -15.45 0.65 -28.46
N THR A 100 -16.19 1.72 -28.76
CA THR A 100 -15.98 3.04 -28.15
C THR A 100 -16.83 3.21 -26.90
N VAL A 101 -18.12 2.93 -26.98
CA VAL A 101 -19.07 3.22 -25.89
C VAL A 101 -18.90 2.25 -24.72
N VAL A 102 -18.73 0.94 -24.99
CA VAL A 102 -18.62 -0.06 -23.91
C VAL A 102 -17.38 0.17 -23.01
N PRO A 103 -16.16 0.39 -23.55
CA PRO A 103 -15.01 0.72 -22.70
C PRO A 103 -15.18 2.04 -21.93
N LEU A 104 -15.81 3.05 -22.51
CA LEU A 104 -16.08 4.32 -21.81
C LEU A 104 -17.01 4.11 -20.60
N ILE A 105 -18.08 3.33 -20.77
CA ILE A 105 -18.99 3.00 -19.66
C ILE A 105 -18.23 2.26 -18.55
N LEU A 106 -17.38 1.29 -18.91
CA LEU A 106 -16.58 0.54 -17.95
C LEU A 106 -15.61 1.47 -17.19
N ILE A 107 -14.89 2.34 -17.91
CA ILE A 107 -13.92 3.27 -17.31
C ILE A 107 -14.61 4.24 -16.37
N PHE A 108 -15.71 4.87 -16.78
CA PHE A 108 -16.45 5.80 -15.91
C PHE A 108 -17.06 5.11 -14.69
N GLY A 109 -17.56 3.88 -14.86
CA GLY A 109 -18.03 3.06 -13.74
C GLY A 109 -16.92 2.80 -12.72
N PHE A 110 -15.78 2.30 -13.18
CA PHE A 110 -14.61 2.06 -12.34
C PHE A 110 -14.07 3.32 -11.67
N PHE A 111 -13.98 4.41 -12.41
CA PHE A 111 -13.56 5.70 -11.89
C PHE A 111 -14.46 6.16 -10.73
N SER A 112 -15.78 6.00 -10.86
CA SER A 112 -16.71 6.38 -9.80
C SER A 112 -16.46 5.61 -8.50
N PHE A 113 -16.24 4.30 -8.59
CA PHE A 113 -15.90 3.47 -7.42
C PHE A 113 -14.55 3.89 -6.81
N THR A 114 -13.52 3.98 -7.62
CA THR A 114 -12.19 4.36 -7.14
C THR A 114 -12.18 5.75 -6.50
N ALA A 115 -12.87 6.72 -7.10
CA ALA A 115 -12.97 8.08 -6.57
C ALA A 115 -13.72 8.12 -5.23
N SER A 116 -14.76 7.29 -5.06
CA SER A 116 -15.47 7.16 -3.79
C SER A 116 -14.59 6.58 -2.69
N ASP A 117 -13.93 5.46 -2.96
CA ASP A 117 -13.04 4.82 -1.99
C ASP A 117 -11.87 5.74 -1.63
N GLN A 118 -11.27 6.41 -2.62
CA GLN A 118 -10.21 7.37 -2.38
C GLN A 118 -10.67 8.54 -1.51
N TYR A 119 -11.87 9.07 -1.75
CA TYR A 119 -12.42 10.14 -0.94
C TYR A 119 -12.59 9.70 0.53
N ASP A 120 -13.08 8.50 0.76
CA ASP A 120 -13.30 7.99 2.12
C ASP A 120 -11.98 7.74 2.86
N ILE A 121 -10.93 7.28 2.16
CA ILE A 121 -9.59 7.07 2.72
C ILE A 121 -8.90 8.40 3.04
N GLU A 122 -9.03 9.40 2.17
CA GLU A 122 -8.33 10.69 2.30
C GLU A 122 -9.11 11.72 3.15
N LYS A 123 -10.34 11.41 3.53
CA LYS A 123 -11.20 12.32 4.28
C LYS A 123 -10.63 12.60 5.65
N PRO A 124 -10.39 13.89 6.00
CA PRO A 124 -9.92 14.26 7.32
C PRO A 124 -10.86 13.79 8.43
N THR A 125 -10.28 13.18 9.46
CA THR A 125 -11.02 12.81 10.67
C THR A 125 -11.14 14.03 11.57
N ALA A 126 -12.38 14.40 11.92
CA ALA A 126 -12.60 15.48 12.86
C ALA A 126 -12.24 15.01 14.29
N ASN A 127 -11.35 15.75 14.96
CA ASN A 127 -10.89 15.46 16.32
C ASN A 127 -10.35 14.01 16.46
N PRO A 128 -9.21 13.70 15.84
CA PRO A 128 -8.59 12.39 16.00
C PRO A 128 -8.23 12.14 17.46
N ASP A 129 -8.33 10.88 17.90
CA ASP A 129 -7.93 10.50 19.25
C ASP A 129 -6.43 10.64 19.49
N VAL A 130 -5.64 10.40 18.44
CA VAL A 130 -4.16 10.48 18.46
C VAL A 130 -3.68 11.23 17.24
N THR A 131 -2.80 12.20 17.44
CA THR A 131 -2.10 12.90 16.35
C THR A 131 -0.59 12.69 16.49
N VAL A 132 0.04 12.20 15.43
CA VAL A 132 1.48 11.98 15.37
C VAL A 132 2.08 12.75 14.20
N GLU A 133 3.11 13.56 14.46
CA GLU A 133 3.97 14.06 13.39
C GLU A 133 5.08 13.07 13.11
N VAL A 134 5.17 12.63 11.88
CA VAL A 134 6.21 11.73 11.40
C VAL A 134 7.23 12.52 10.63
N PHE A 135 8.45 12.59 11.15
CA PHE A 135 9.57 13.22 10.46
C PHE A 135 10.38 12.20 9.68
N ALA A 136 10.43 12.40 8.38
CA ALA A 136 11.35 11.66 7.50
C ALA A 136 12.64 12.45 7.31
N LYS A 137 13.76 11.78 7.42
CA LYS A 137 15.12 12.33 7.20
C LYS A 137 16.05 11.25 6.66
N GLN A 138 17.13 11.63 6.00
CA GLN A 138 18.16 10.72 5.49
C GLN A 138 19.04 10.18 6.63
N TRP A 139 18.95 8.94 7.08
CA TRP A 139 17.96 7.90 6.73
C TRP A 139 17.38 7.33 8.01
N SER A 140 16.33 7.98 8.51
CA SER A 140 15.68 7.61 9.78
C SER A 140 14.26 8.19 9.84
N TRP A 141 13.49 7.73 10.84
CA TRP A 141 12.15 8.22 11.16
C TRP A 141 12.11 8.68 12.60
N ASP A 142 11.58 9.90 12.87
CA ASP A 142 11.25 10.35 14.21
C ASP A 142 9.74 10.53 14.34
N PHE A 143 9.23 10.39 15.55
CA PHE A 143 7.80 10.48 15.83
C PHE A 143 7.54 11.47 16.96
N ASN A 144 6.74 12.52 16.71
CA ASN A 144 6.16 13.40 17.72
C ASN A 144 4.73 12.96 18.02
N TYR A 145 4.44 12.65 19.27
CA TYR A 145 3.08 12.38 19.74
C TYR A 145 2.53 13.68 20.35
N LEU A 146 1.59 14.31 19.65
CA LEU A 146 1.02 15.59 20.05
C LEU A 146 0.02 15.38 21.20
N ASN A 147 0.08 16.26 22.19
CA ASN A 147 -0.83 16.22 23.36
C ASN A 147 -0.81 14.89 24.14
N GLU A 148 0.29 14.18 24.11
CA GLU A 148 0.51 12.92 24.81
C GLU A 148 1.52 13.05 25.94
N GLY A 149 1.56 12.05 26.83
CA GLY A 149 2.47 12.00 27.96
C GLY A 149 2.04 12.90 29.13
N PRO A 150 2.89 13.04 30.16
CA PRO A 150 2.55 13.78 31.38
C PRO A 150 2.25 15.26 31.13
N GLY A 151 0.99 15.66 31.41
CA GLY A 151 0.52 17.03 31.30
C GLY A 151 0.33 17.52 29.88
N ASP A 152 0.06 16.60 28.92
CA ASP A 152 -0.27 16.88 27.51
C ASP A 152 0.74 17.76 26.78
N LYS A 153 2.01 17.67 27.18
CA LYS A 153 3.11 18.48 26.59
C LYS A 153 3.68 17.90 25.32
N GLY A 154 3.22 16.72 24.94
CA GLY A 154 3.80 15.92 23.89
C GLY A 154 5.03 15.12 24.36
N VAL A 155 5.25 14.03 23.68
CA VAL A 155 6.46 13.21 23.79
C VAL A 155 6.95 12.85 22.41
N TYR A 156 8.23 12.51 22.29
CA TYR A 156 8.79 12.13 21.00
C TYR A 156 9.64 10.86 21.09
N SER A 157 9.78 10.18 19.97
CA SER A 157 10.69 9.06 19.78
C SER A 157 11.67 9.39 18.67
N LEU A 158 12.96 9.33 18.99
CA LEU A 158 14.03 9.52 18.01
C LEU A 158 14.35 8.18 17.33
N GLY A 159 14.40 8.21 16.01
CA GLY A 159 14.88 7.10 15.22
C GLY A 159 16.40 7.02 15.19
N ILE A 160 16.88 5.82 14.95
CA ILE A 160 18.30 5.55 14.72
C ILE A 160 18.63 5.66 13.24
N GLN A 161 19.85 6.06 12.92
CA GLN A 161 20.31 6.14 11.53
C GLN A 161 20.40 4.75 10.89
N ALA A 162 19.98 4.63 9.64
CA ALA A 162 19.97 3.37 8.91
C ALA A 162 21.33 2.69 8.85
N GLN A 163 22.43 3.46 8.82
CA GLN A 163 23.79 2.94 8.87
C GLN A 163 24.08 2.16 10.14
N GLU A 164 23.45 2.53 11.25
CA GLU A 164 23.63 1.87 12.55
C GLU A 164 22.80 0.57 12.66
N LEU A 165 21.89 0.33 11.70
CA LEU A 165 21.13 -0.91 11.58
C LEU A 165 21.94 -2.00 10.87
N GLU A 166 22.99 -1.64 10.11
CA GLU A 166 23.81 -2.62 9.39
C GLU A 166 24.50 -3.58 10.37
N LYS A 167 24.17 -4.86 10.24
CA LYS A 167 24.79 -5.96 10.96
C LYS A 167 24.97 -7.12 9.99
N ALA A 168 26.13 -7.18 9.34
CA ALA A 168 26.37 -8.20 8.33
C ALA A 168 26.18 -9.62 8.90
N PRO A 169 25.50 -10.53 8.17
CA PRO A 169 24.89 -10.34 6.85
C PRO A 169 23.43 -9.79 6.88
N TYR A 170 22.93 -9.37 8.03
CA TYR A 170 21.56 -8.91 8.25
C TYR A 170 21.53 -7.49 8.84
N ILE A 171 20.35 -7.01 9.16
CA ILE A 171 20.14 -5.79 9.95
C ILE A 171 19.84 -6.13 11.41
N ASP A 172 20.11 -5.19 12.31
CA ASP A 172 19.72 -5.30 13.72
C ASP A 172 18.28 -4.79 13.89
N GLU A 173 17.31 -5.67 13.69
CA GLU A 173 15.88 -5.34 13.79
C GLU A 173 15.48 -4.84 15.19
N SER A 174 16.24 -5.18 16.25
CA SER A 174 15.94 -4.74 17.62
C SER A 174 16.12 -3.24 17.84
N LYS A 175 16.74 -2.55 16.88
CA LYS A 175 17.00 -1.11 16.91
C LYS A 175 16.06 -0.31 16.02
N LEU A 176 15.12 -0.95 15.34
CA LEU A 176 14.20 -0.23 14.47
C LEU A 176 13.42 0.82 15.26
N PRO A 177 13.21 2.03 14.70
CA PRO A 177 12.30 3.00 15.27
C PRO A 177 10.88 2.40 15.38
N VAL A 178 10.23 2.62 16.51
CA VAL A 178 8.88 2.07 16.76
C VAL A 178 7.87 3.22 16.90
N LEU A 179 6.84 3.18 16.05
CA LEU A 179 5.65 3.98 16.18
C LEU A 179 4.58 3.19 16.96
N TYR A 180 4.23 3.65 18.15
CA TYR A 180 3.15 3.06 18.95
C TYR A 180 1.81 3.70 18.61
N LEU A 181 0.78 2.90 18.43
CA LEU A 181 -0.59 3.36 18.17
C LEU A 181 -1.58 2.54 18.99
N PRO A 182 -2.60 3.17 19.59
CA PRO A 182 -3.64 2.44 20.32
C PRO A 182 -4.65 1.83 19.33
N VAL A 183 -5.08 0.59 19.59
CA VAL A 183 -6.09 -0.10 18.80
C VAL A 183 -7.47 0.57 18.95
N ASN A 184 -8.26 0.57 17.89
CA ASN A 184 -9.62 1.14 17.82
C ASN A 184 -9.70 2.64 18.16
N LYS A 185 -8.61 3.38 17.93
CA LYS A 185 -8.54 4.83 18.08
C LYS A 185 -8.29 5.49 16.73
N THR A 186 -8.93 6.62 16.48
CA THR A 186 -8.71 7.39 15.28
C THR A 186 -7.35 8.07 15.33
N VAL A 187 -6.56 7.85 14.29
CA VAL A 187 -5.19 8.37 14.17
C VAL A 187 -5.10 9.34 13.01
N GLU A 188 -4.49 10.48 13.27
CA GLU A 188 -3.97 11.39 12.25
C GLU A 188 -2.44 11.31 12.26
N ILE A 189 -1.86 11.04 11.11
CA ILE A 189 -0.41 11.18 10.90
C ILE A 189 -0.19 12.40 10.03
N LYS A 190 0.56 13.38 10.55
CA LYS A 190 1.12 14.49 9.79
C LYS A 190 2.53 14.14 9.36
N GLU A 191 2.82 14.24 8.09
CA GLU A 191 4.07 13.82 7.48
C GLU A 191 4.91 15.02 7.06
N VAL A 192 6.10 15.12 7.61
CA VAL A 192 7.03 16.23 7.41
C VAL A 192 8.40 15.70 6.97
N SER A 193 8.90 16.15 5.84
CA SER A 193 10.27 15.85 5.43
C SER A 193 11.24 16.92 5.90
N ARG A 194 12.37 16.47 6.45
CA ARG A 194 13.47 17.36 6.88
C ARG A 194 14.51 17.60 5.78
N ASP A 195 14.46 16.88 4.66
CA ASP A 195 15.49 16.95 3.62
C ASP A 195 14.98 16.66 2.21
N VAL A 196 14.88 15.43 1.78
CA VAL A 196 14.45 15.02 0.44
C VAL A 196 13.05 14.41 0.48
N VAL A 197 12.52 14.03 -0.67
CA VAL A 197 11.25 13.29 -0.73
C VAL A 197 11.46 11.87 -0.17
N HIS A 198 10.55 11.45 0.69
CA HIS A 198 10.41 10.11 1.22
C HIS A 198 8.98 9.65 1.01
N SER A 199 8.65 8.43 1.41
CA SER A 199 7.26 7.98 1.47
C SER A 199 7.06 7.07 2.68
N PHE A 200 6.08 7.41 3.51
CA PHE A 200 5.70 6.63 4.67
C PHE A 200 4.80 5.49 4.22
N TRP A 201 5.23 4.25 4.43
CA TRP A 201 4.51 3.08 3.99
C TRP A 201 4.55 1.95 5.01
N VAL A 202 3.37 1.56 5.48
CA VAL A 202 3.13 0.32 6.21
C VAL A 202 2.41 -0.63 5.26
N PRO A 203 3.08 -1.62 4.65
CA PRO A 203 2.49 -2.49 3.63
C PRO A 203 1.19 -3.17 4.07
N ASP A 204 1.12 -3.62 5.32
CA ASP A 204 -0.07 -4.29 5.87
C ASP A 204 -1.28 -3.36 6.00
N PHE A 205 -1.09 -2.04 6.12
CA PHE A 205 -2.19 -1.06 6.17
C PHE A 205 -2.76 -0.75 4.78
N LEU A 206 -2.09 -1.23 3.71
CA LEU A 206 -2.45 -0.96 2.31
C LEU A 206 -2.53 0.54 1.99
N TYR A 207 -1.81 1.37 2.75
CA TYR A 207 -1.82 2.82 2.64
C TYR A 207 -0.39 3.36 2.64
N LYS A 208 -0.11 4.25 1.69
CA LYS A 208 1.18 4.89 1.49
C LYS A 208 0.97 6.37 1.17
N LYS A 209 1.82 7.23 1.73
CA LYS A 209 1.80 8.66 1.45
C LYS A 209 3.20 9.21 1.29
N ASP A 210 3.36 10.11 0.33
CA ASP A 210 4.65 10.75 0.09
C ASP A 210 4.89 11.89 1.07
N VAL A 211 6.12 11.93 1.61
CA VAL A 211 6.60 12.93 2.56
C VAL A 211 7.47 13.92 1.80
N ILE A 212 6.87 15.07 1.46
CA ILE A 212 7.44 16.03 0.52
C ILE A 212 8.00 17.23 1.27
N PRO A 213 9.28 17.66 1.06
CA PRO A 213 9.84 18.84 1.71
C PRO A 213 9.00 20.09 1.45
N GLY A 214 8.68 20.82 2.52
CA GLY A 214 7.91 22.06 2.45
C GLY A 214 6.42 21.88 2.16
N LYS A 215 5.91 20.65 2.22
CA LYS A 215 4.50 20.34 2.09
C LYS A 215 4.09 19.31 3.13
N ASP A 216 3.16 19.69 4.01
CA ASP A 216 2.57 18.74 4.94
C ASP A 216 1.56 17.86 4.21
N ASN A 217 1.69 16.54 4.38
CA ASN A 217 0.70 15.56 3.99
C ASN A 217 0.10 14.91 5.23
N TYR A 218 -1.08 14.32 5.07
CA TYR A 218 -1.82 13.73 6.19
C TYR A 218 -2.35 12.34 5.82
N MET A 219 -2.30 11.41 6.76
CA MET A 219 -2.97 10.12 6.69
C MET A 219 -3.96 10.01 7.84
N TYR A 220 -5.14 9.45 7.56
CA TYR A 220 -6.20 9.24 8.53
C TYR A 220 -6.62 7.79 8.52
N PHE A 221 -6.59 7.13 9.65
CA PHE A 221 -7.03 5.74 9.77
C PHE A 221 -7.31 5.36 11.22
N THR A 222 -7.97 4.21 11.40
CA THR A 222 -8.18 3.58 12.70
C THR A 222 -7.57 2.19 12.64
N PRO A 223 -6.50 1.89 13.42
CA PRO A 223 -6.01 0.53 13.56
C PRO A 223 -7.06 -0.32 14.26
N GLU A 224 -7.43 -1.47 13.66
CA GLU A 224 -8.47 -2.34 14.20
C GLU A 224 -7.93 -3.65 14.78
N LYS A 225 -6.66 -3.94 14.54
CA LYS A 225 -6.00 -5.17 14.97
C LYS A 225 -4.68 -4.87 15.68
N GLU A 226 -4.54 -5.39 16.90
CA GLU A 226 -3.26 -5.37 17.62
C GLU A 226 -2.21 -6.22 16.89
N GLY A 227 -0.96 -5.76 16.93
CA GLY A 227 0.16 -6.47 16.32
C GLY A 227 1.35 -5.58 16.02
N VAL A 228 2.38 -6.20 15.47
CA VAL A 228 3.59 -5.53 15.00
C VAL A 228 3.59 -5.55 13.48
N PHE A 229 3.63 -4.37 12.88
CA PHE A 229 3.60 -4.17 11.44
C PHE A 229 4.89 -3.49 10.98
N ARG A 230 5.47 -3.98 9.90
CA ARG A 230 6.69 -3.38 9.35
C ARG A 230 6.38 -2.19 8.46
N GLY A 231 7.13 -1.12 8.68
CA GLY A 231 7.11 0.07 7.86
C GLY A 231 8.44 0.30 7.15
N LYS A 232 8.39 1.05 6.05
CA LYS A 232 9.59 1.39 5.28
C LYS A 232 9.39 2.67 4.47
N CYS A 233 10.50 3.27 4.06
CA CYS A 233 10.50 4.29 3.02
C CYS A 233 10.14 3.66 1.67
N ALA A 234 9.25 4.29 0.92
CA ALA A 234 8.77 3.82 -0.39
C ALA A 234 8.99 4.84 -1.52
N GLU A 235 9.82 5.89 -1.29
CA GLU A 235 10.32 6.81 -2.30
C GLU A 235 11.84 6.90 -2.22
N LEU A 236 12.54 6.75 -3.36
CA LEU A 236 13.99 6.68 -3.40
C LEU A 236 14.62 7.96 -2.82
N CYS A 237 15.22 7.84 -1.64
CA CYS A 237 15.77 8.95 -0.87
C CYS A 237 17.30 8.94 -0.73
N GLY A 238 18.00 8.04 -1.42
CA GLY A 238 19.48 7.99 -1.43
C GLY A 238 20.04 6.63 -1.05
N GLU A 239 21.29 6.61 -0.55
CA GLU A 239 22.12 5.42 -0.37
C GLU A 239 21.49 4.36 0.54
N TYR A 240 20.96 4.76 1.70
CA TYR A 240 20.36 3.84 2.69
C TYR A 240 18.84 3.76 2.60
N HIS A 241 18.27 4.10 1.44
CA HIS A 241 16.82 4.03 1.22
C HIS A 241 16.21 2.67 1.63
N SER A 242 16.85 1.57 1.27
CA SER A 242 16.36 0.22 1.57
C SER A 242 16.43 -0.15 3.05
N LEU A 243 17.25 0.53 3.83
CA LEU A 243 17.43 0.34 5.28
C LEU A 243 16.67 1.36 6.13
N MET A 244 15.97 2.31 5.51
CA MET A 244 15.13 3.29 6.21
C MET A 244 13.81 2.63 6.63
N LEU A 245 13.91 1.73 7.60
CA LEU A 245 12.85 0.88 8.12
C LEU A 245 12.35 1.37 9.47
N PHE A 246 11.13 0.96 9.84
CA PHE A 246 10.53 1.18 11.15
C PHE A 246 9.50 0.08 11.44
N GLU A 247 9.00 0.04 12.67
CA GLU A 247 7.87 -0.81 13.05
C GLU A 247 6.71 0.06 13.55
N VAL A 248 5.50 -0.44 13.36
CA VAL A 248 4.28 0.09 13.98
C VAL A 248 3.76 -0.95 14.95
N HIS A 249 3.73 -0.62 16.21
CA HIS A 249 3.15 -1.45 17.27
C HIS A 249 1.75 -0.94 17.58
N VAL A 250 0.75 -1.67 17.11
CA VAL A 250 -0.64 -1.42 17.49
C VAL A 250 -0.93 -2.20 18.78
N VAL A 251 -1.23 -1.47 19.84
CA VAL A 251 -1.31 -2.00 21.20
C VAL A 251 -2.59 -1.58 21.91
N SER A 252 -2.87 -2.17 23.06
CA SER A 252 -3.96 -1.70 23.93
C SER A 252 -3.74 -0.27 24.41
N GLN A 253 -4.81 0.44 24.79
CA GLN A 253 -4.70 1.81 25.32
C GLN A 253 -3.76 1.86 26.53
N ASN A 254 -3.86 0.90 27.43
CA ASN A 254 -3.03 0.85 28.65
C ASN A 254 -1.53 0.70 28.31
N GLU A 255 -1.20 -0.12 27.33
CA GLU A 255 0.19 -0.29 26.88
C GLU A 255 0.70 0.96 26.16
N TYR A 256 -0.15 1.59 25.35
CA TYR A 256 0.14 2.87 24.70
C TYR A 256 0.48 3.94 25.74
N ASP A 257 -0.36 4.13 26.75
CA ASP A 257 -0.13 5.11 27.83
C ASP A 257 1.17 4.83 28.59
N GLN A 258 1.49 3.56 28.83
CA GLN A 258 2.75 3.17 29.46
C GLN A 258 3.96 3.53 28.58
N GLN A 259 3.87 3.37 27.26
CA GLN A 259 4.95 3.76 26.35
C GLN A 259 5.12 5.28 26.27
N MET A 260 4.04 6.05 26.25
CA MET A 260 4.11 7.52 26.30
C MET A 260 4.77 8.00 27.61
N ASN A 261 4.43 7.42 28.75
CA ASN A 261 5.08 7.71 30.02
C ASN A 261 6.57 7.31 30.01
N LYS A 262 6.90 6.15 29.46
CA LYS A 262 8.29 5.69 29.34
C LYS A 262 9.16 6.63 28.48
N LEU A 263 8.62 7.18 27.39
CA LEU A 263 9.30 8.20 26.59
C LEU A 263 9.60 9.43 27.44
N ALA A 264 8.64 9.87 28.25
CA ALA A 264 8.81 10.99 29.16
C ALA A 264 9.88 10.71 30.23
N ASP A 265 9.89 9.51 30.82
CA ASP A 265 10.82 9.09 31.87
C ASP A 265 12.30 9.09 31.37
N VAL A 266 12.50 8.82 30.10
CA VAL A 266 13.86 8.91 29.47
C VAL A 266 14.18 10.31 28.94
N GLY A 267 13.35 11.32 29.27
CA GLY A 267 13.58 12.71 28.94
C GLY A 267 13.15 13.12 27.53
N GLN A 268 12.42 12.26 26.81
CA GLN A 268 11.86 12.57 25.49
C GLN A 268 10.51 13.28 25.61
N THR A 269 10.47 14.40 26.33
CA THR A 269 9.30 15.26 26.55
C THR A 269 9.33 16.52 25.69
N GLY A 270 8.17 17.03 25.33
CA GLY A 270 8.01 18.13 24.40
C GLY A 270 7.94 17.63 22.97
N LEU A 271 8.16 18.51 22.01
CA LEU A 271 8.07 18.20 20.58
C LEU A 271 9.40 18.50 19.88
N LEU A 272 9.73 17.70 18.91
CA LEU A 272 10.82 17.98 17.97
C LEU A 272 10.40 19.12 17.06
N ASP A 273 11.38 19.96 16.71
CA ASP A 273 11.18 21.08 15.78
C ASP A 273 11.00 20.59 14.33
N GLU A 274 10.14 21.27 13.57
CA GLU A 274 9.90 21.02 12.14
C GLU A 274 11.01 21.59 11.21
N VAL A 275 12.08 22.14 11.74
CA VAL A 275 13.12 22.80 10.94
C VAL A 275 13.72 21.84 9.91
N TYR A 276 13.73 22.32 8.65
CA TYR A 276 14.47 21.69 7.56
C TYR A 276 15.96 21.68 7.87
N ASN A 277 16.51 20.51 8.17
CA ASN A 277 17.91 20.38 8.57
C ASN A 277 18.50 19.04 8.18
N ARG A 278 19.24 19.00 7.08
CA ARG A 278 20.00 17.84 6.60
C ARG A 278 21.04 17.32 7.63
N ASN A 279 21.50 18.16 8.53
CA ASN A 279 22.57 17.82 9.48
C ASN A 279 22.06 17.27 10.82
N GLN A 280 20.75 17.23 11.08
CA GLN A 280 20.18 16.61 12.28
C GLN A 280 20.39 15.09 12.36
N ASN A 281 20.93 14.51 11.30
CA ASN A 281 21.18 13.08 11.19
C ASN A 281 22.47 12.61 11.85
N GLN A 282 23.30 13.51 12.38
CA GLN A 282 24.53 13.12 13.08
C GLN A 282 24.29 13.01 14.59
N PRO A 283 24.72 11.92 15.24
CA PRO A 283 24.43 11.63 16.66
C PRO A 283 24.81 12.71 17.66
N ASN A 284 25.57 13.73 17.27
CA ASN A 284 26.08 14.81 18.13
C ASN A 284 25.76 16.23 17.64
N ASN A 285 24.93 16.38 16.62
CA ASN A 285 24.51 17.72 16.20
C ASN A 285 23.35 18.19 17.07
N LYS A 286 23.69 18.90 18.15
CA LYS A 286 22.72 19.84 18.74
C LYS A 286 22.33 20.84 17.66
N ALA A 287 21.02 21.01 17.47
CA ALA A 287 20.53 22.11 16.65
C ALA A 287 21.29 23.39 16.99
N PRO A 288 21.71 24.22 16.03
CA PRO A 288 22.31 25.49 16.36
C PRO A 288 21.32 26.24 17.25
N GLU A 289 21.75 26.61 18.47
CA GLU A 289 20.94 27.39 19.38
C GLU A 289 20.46 28.61 18.60
N GLY A 290 19.12 28.70 18.40
CA GLY A 290 18.53 29.58 17.44
C GLY A 290 18.92 31.02 17.69
N ASN A 291 19.25 31.70 16.64
CA ASN A 291 19.09 33.17 16.62
C ASN A 291 17.59 33.45 16.83
N LYS A 292 17.29 33.94 18.04
CA LYS A 292 16.04 34.59 18.36
C LYS A 292 15.84 35.85 17.53
#